data_3a6474dc8fec435c28d558c74c1dbe0b
#
_entry.id   3a6474dc8fec435c28d558c74c1dbe0b
#
_cell.length_a   1.000
_cell.length_b   1.000
_cell.length_c   1.000
_cell.angle_alpha   90.00
_cell.angle_beta   90.00
_cell.angle_gamma   90.00
#
_symmetry.space_group_name_H-M   'P 1'
#
loop_
_entity.id
_entity.type
_entity.pdbx_description
1 polymer ?
#
loop_
_entity_poly.entity_id
_entity_poly.type
_entity_poly.pdbx_seq_one_letter_code
_entity_poly.pdbx_strand_id
1 'polypeptide(L)'
;MDSFEPKKLALIRIWQILKDYSDYNHPLTQEEISKRLENEYGIFIERKAISRNISLLKEAGAEIESSRAGSYLAYRSFEDSELHMLIDGILGSKHITAKHSKDLIDRLCGISNIYFRSSVKHIHSVNDWSKTDNQALFYNIELIDSAIEQGFQLHYDYNKYGIDKKLHKSSQQYVSPYLMILHNQRYYLMAYSEYWKNMVFHRLDRITNMEISDRKSTPIRSVQGYEHGIDYKKLTTSMPYMFSDEPEKVEFIADACIVDQIVDWFGNEVKFTKTDDETKVKVSVKASPMAMEHWAMQYINYVEVISPKALRESIKASINNGMNKYSD
;
A
#
# COMPACT_ATOMS: atom_id res chain seq x y z
N MET A 1 -31.27 25.73 -18.65
CA MET A 1 -31.29 27.00 -17.87
C MET A 1 -29.86 27.35 -17.59
N ASP A 2 -29.29 28.27 -18.40
CA ASP A 2 -27.93 28.75 -18.16
C ASP A 2 -27.96 29.61 -16.92
N SER A 3 -27.49 29.07 -15.81
CA SER A 3 -27.39 29.78 -14.55
C SER A 3 -26.18 30.71 -14.62
N PHE A 4 -26.38 31.98 -14.89
CA PHE A 4 -25.37 33.00 -14.77
C PHE A 4 -24.94 33.15 -13.30
N GLU A 5 -23.67 32.87 -13.03
CA GLU A 5 -23.14 33.06 -11.69
C GLU A 5 -22.90 34.56 -11.38
N PRO A 6 -23.03 34.97 -10.12
CA PRO A 6 -22.73 36.34 -9.73
C PRO A 6 -21.27 36.72 -9.98
N LYS A 7 -21.00 37.93 -10.50
CA LYS A 7 -19.63 38.46 -10.71
C LYS A 7 -18.74 38.39 -9.47
N LYS A 8 -19.32 38.36 -8.26
CA LYS A 8 -18.61 38.20 -7.00
C LYS A 8 -17.83 36.88 -6.89
N LEU A 9 -18.26 35.83 -7.62
CA LEU A 9 -17.59 34.54 -7.65
C LEU A 9 -16.39 34.51 -8.62
N ALA A 10 -16.15 35.57 -9.41
CA ALA A 10 -15.08 35.61 -10.39
C ALA A 10 -13.71 35.28 -9.82
N LEU A 11 -13.38 35.71 -8.60
CA LEU A 11 -12.12 35.42 -7.93
C LEU A 11 -11.92 33.90 -7.75
N ILE A 12 -12.93 33.22 -7.22
CA ILE A 12 -12.89 31.78 -6.97
C ILE A 12 -12.84 31.01 -8.30
N ARG A 13 -13.60 31.45 -9.30
CA ARG A 13 -13.62 30.81 -10.62
C ARG A 13 -12.32 31.02 -11.40
N ILE A 14 -11.66 32.16 -11.29
CA ILE A 14 -10.32 32.37 -11.85
C ILE A 14 -9.31 31.42 -11.20
N TRP A 15 -9.37 31.26 -9.88
CA TRP A 15 -8.49 30.30 -9.19
C TRP A 15 -8.75 28.86 -9.67
N GLN A 16 -10.01 28.44 -9.83
CA GLN A 16 -10.36 27.11 -10.34
C GLN A 16 -9.86 26.92 -11.78
N ILE A 17 -10.07 27.92 -12.66
CA ILE A 17 -9.58 27.88 -14.05
C ILE A 17 -8.05 27.73 -14.07
N LEU A 18 -7.31 28.49 -13.28
CA LEU A 18 -5.86 28.37 -13.20
C LEU A 18 -5.46 26.98 -12.66
N LYS A 19 -6.14 26.49 -11.64
CA LYS A 19 -5.91 25.15 -11.09
C LYS A 19 -6.13 24.07 -12.12
N ASP A 20 -7.21 24.11 -12.87
CA ASP A 20 -7.64 23.01 -13.73
C ASP A 20 -6.99 23.06 -15.13
N TYR A 21 -6.61 24.23 -15.61
CA TYR A 21 -6.19 24.45 -17.00
C TYR A 21 -4.82 25.11 -17.18
N SER A 22 -4.03 25.29 -16.11
CA SER A 22 -2.71 25.89 -16.27
C SER A 22 -1.60 25.11 -15.58
N ASP A 23 -0.41 25.22 -16.12
CA ASP A 23 0.88 24.82 -15.55
C ASP A 23 1.99 25.63 -16.24
N TYR A 24 3.27 25.32 -15.92
CA TYR A 24 4.43 25.97 -16.51
C TYR A 24 4.43 25.92 -18.06
N ASN A 25 3.98 24.81 -18.64
CA ASN A 25 3.94 24.61 -20.09
C ASN A 25 2.67 25.15 -20.74
N HIS A 26 1.61 25.43 -19.94
CA HIS A 26 0.29 25.86 -20.38
C HIS A 26 -0.19 27.09 -19.61
N PRO A 27 0.54 28.23 -19.70
CA PRO A 27 0.09 29.47 -19.08
C PRO A 27 -1.15 30.00 -19.79
N LEU A 28 -2.10 30.55 -19.05
CA LEU A 28 -3.35 31.09 -19.60
C LEU A 28 -3.25 32.61 -19.76
N THR A 29 -3.58 33.11 -20.92
CA THR A 29 -3.76 34.52 -21.17
C THR A 29 -5.05 35.05 -20.50
N GLN A 30 -5.12 36.37 -20.24
CA GLN A 30 -6.35 36.97 -19.70
C GLN A 30 -7.57 36.76 -20.61
N GLU A 31 -7.34 36.66 -21.91
CA GLU A 31 -8.41 36.38 -22.89
C GLU A 31 -8.94 34.96 -22.74
N GLU A 32 -8.06 33.95 -22.57
CA GLU A 32 -8.47 32.58 -22.35
C GLU A 32 -9.19 32.41 -21.01
N ILE A 33 -8.71 33.08 -19.93
CA ILE A 33 -9.41 33.09 -18.66
C ILE A 33 -10.80 33.72 -18.80
N SER A 34 -10.92 34.86 -19.57
CA SER A 34 -12.20 35.52 -19.81
C SER A 34 -13.17 34.61 -20.55
N LYS A 35 -12.71 33.95 -21.65
CA LYS A 35 -13.53 33.00 -22.41
C LYS A 35 -14.00 31.81 -21.55
N ARG A 36 -13.16 31.29 -20.67
CA ARG A 36 -13.58 30.22 -19.78
C ARG A 36 -14.58 30.68 -18.73
N LEU A 37 -14.37 31.86 -18.11
CA LEU A 37 -15.34 32.47 -17.20
C LEU A 37 -16.72 32.62 -17.85
N GLU A 38 -16.74 33.07 -19.08
CA GLU A 38 -17.99 33.24 -19.85
C GLU A 38 -18.63 31.89 -20.17
N ASN A 39 -17.86 30.97 -20.79
CA ASN A 39 -18.39 29.70 -21.29
C ASN A 39 -18.78 28.70 -20.19
N GLU A 40 -17.99 28.63 -19.10
CA GLU A 40 -18.20 27.62 -18.07
C GLU A 40 -19.09 28.13 -16.92
N TYR A 41 -19.09 29.45 -16.66
CA TYR A 41 -19.78 30.03 -15.49
C TYR A 41 -20.72 31.19 -15.81
N GLY A 42 -20.77 31.63 -17.07
CA GLY A 42 -21.59 32.81 -17.46
C GLY A 42 -21.14 34.12 -16.82
N ILE A 43 -19.86 34.25 -16.43
CA ILE A 43 -19.32 35.41 -15.75
C ILE A 43 -18.61 36.32 -16.76
N PHE A 44 -19.12 37.54 -16.93
CA PHE A 44 -18.56 38.58 -17.83
C PHE A 44 -17.83 39.63 -17.00
N ILE A 45 -16.50 39.69 -17.10
CA ILE A 45 -15.67 40.73 -16.48
C ILE A 45 -14.58 41.20 -17.44
N GLU A 46 -14.14 42.45 -17.21
CA GLU A 46 -13.08 43.07 -18.03
C GLU A 46 -11.70 42.49 -17.70
N ARG A 47 -10.75 42.58 -18.64
CA ARG A 47 -9.35 42.15 -18.48
C ARG A 47 -8.68 42.76 -17.23
N LYS A 48 -8.94 44.07 -16.98
CA LYS A 48 -8.40 44.74 -15.75
C LYS A 48 -8.92 44.09 -14.48
N ALA A 49 -10.15 43.61 -14.47
CA ALA A 49 -10.71 42.91 -13.33
C ALA A 49 -10.07 41.52 -13.13
N ILE A 50 -9.76 40.80 -14.24
CA ILE A 50 -9.01 39.52 -14.18
C ILE A 50 -7.62 39.74 -13.56
N SER A 51 -6.87 40.75 -14.04
CA SER A 51 -5.56 41.08 -13.45
C SER A 51 -5.64 41.41 -11.97
N ARG A 52 -6.64 42.17 -11.55
CA ARG A 52 -6.85 42.51 -10.14
C ARG A 52 -7.17 41.28 -9.30
N ASN A 53 -8.01 40.38 -9.80
CA ASN A 53 -8.34 39.13 -9.11
C ASN A 53 -7.12 38.21 -9.00
N ILE A 54 -6.26 38.11 -10.02
CA ILE A 54 -4.99 37.35 -9.95
C ILE A 54 -4.07 37.97 -8.91
N SER A 55 -3.96 39.32 -8.82
CA SER A 55 -3.18 39.96 -7.78
C SER A 55 -3.71 39.67 -6.39
N LEU A 56 -5.04 39.73 -6.18
CA LEU A 56 -5.67 39.35 -4.91
C LEU A 56 -5.44 37.90 -4.53
N LEU A 57 -5.46 36.96 -5.50
CA LEU A 57 -5.13 35.57 -5.24
C LEU A 57 -3.68 35.39 -4.80
N LYS A 58 -2.74 36.13 -5.42
CA LYS A 58 -1.33 36.15 -4.98
C LYS A 58 -1.18 36.72 -3.58
N GLU A 59 -1.84 37.81 -3.25
CA GLU A 59 -1.88 38.41 -1.91
C GLU A 59 -2.47 37.46 -0.87
N ALA A 60 -3.46 36.61 -1.29
CA ALA A 60 -4.06 35.56 -0.45
C ALA A 60 -3.18 34.31 -0.31
N GLY A 61 -1.98 34.29 -0.89
CA GLY A 61 -1.01 33.19 -0.77
C GLY A 61 -1.05 32.16 -1.90
N ALA A 62 -1.82 32.39 -2.97
CA ALA A 62 -1.75 31.52 -4.14
C ALA A 62 -0.46 31.79 -4.93
N GLU A 63 0.34 30.74 -5.13
CA GLU A 63 1.58 30.84 -5.90
C GLU A 63 1.26 30.81 -7.41
N ILE A 64 0.92 31.97 -7.95
CA ILE A 64 0.62 32.19 -9.36
C ILE A 64 1.79 32.94 -9.99
N GLU A 65 2.40 32.36 -11.02
CA GLU A 65 3.36 33.05 -11.85
C GLU A 65 2.71 33.68 -13.07
N SER A 66 3.27 34.81 -13.49
CA SER A 66 2.77 35.53 -14.67
C SER A 66 3.93 35.95 -15.58
N SER A 67 3.80 35.67 -16.85
CA SER A 67 4.76 35.97 -17.90
C SER A 67 4.07 36.68 -19.08
N ARG A 68 4.84 36.95 -20.15
CA ARG A 68 4.25 37.43 -21.41
C ARG A 68 3.31 36.40 -22.06
N ALA A 69 3.53 35.12 -21.80
CA ALA A 69 2.71 34.03 -22.33
C ALA A 69 1.38 33.85 -21.57
N GLY A 70 1.28 34.34 -20.34
CA GLY A 70 0.09 34.21 -19.51
C GLY A 70 0.40 34.00 -18.04
N SER A 71 -0.61 33.60 -17.29
CA SER A 71 -0.51 33.27 -15.86
C SER A 71 -0.78 31.77 -15.66
N TYR A 72 -0.09 31.17 -14.68
CA TYR A 72 -0.29 29.79 -14.30
C TYR A 72 -0.11 29.59 -12.81
N LEU A 73 -0.73 28.53 -12.26
CA LEU A 73 -0.54 28.12 -10.88
C LEU A 73 0.80 27.37 -10.78
N ALA A 74 1.80 27.98 -10.11
CA ALA A 74 3.15 27.45 -10.02
C ALA A 74 3.29 26.35 -8.96
N TYR A 75 2.57 26.49 -7.83
CA TYR A 75 2.62 25.50 -6.75
C TYR A 75 1.28 24.79 -6.57
N ARG A 76 1.37 23.49 -6.39
CA ARG A 76 0.26 22.59 -6.08
C ARG A 76 0.61 21.76 -4.85
N SER A 77 -0.39 21.24 -4.14
CA SER A 77 -0.17 20.39 -2.96
C SER A 77 0.66 19.16 -3.25
N PHE A 78 0.68 18.71 -4.50
CA PHE A 78 1.49 17.61 -5.01
C PHE A 78 2.02 17.97 -6.39
N GLU A 79 3.26 17.59 -6.66
CA GLU A 79 3.81 17.57 -8.01
C GLU A 79 3.27 16.38 -8.81
N ASP A 80 3.32 16.47 -10.13
CA ASP A 80 2.81 15.41 -11.01
C ASP A 80 3.54 14.07 -10.79
N SER A 81 4.85 14.11 -10.51
CA SER A 81 5.65 12.92 -10.17
C SER A 81 5.20 12.27 -8.86
N GLU A 82 4.85 13.05 -7.86
CA GLU A 82 4.34 12.56 -6.57
C GLU A 82 2.96 11.94 -6.74
N LEU A 83 2.07 12.56 -7.52
CA LEU A 83 0.77 11.99 -7.85
C LEU A 83 0.89 10.69 -8.64
N HIS A 84 1.87 10.58 -9.56
CA HIS A 84 2.17 9.31 -10.25
C HIS A 84 2.53 8.22 -9.26
N MET A 85 3.44 8.49 -8.30
CA MET A 85 3.81 7.51 -7.28
C MET A 85 2.62 7.06 -6.42
N LEU A 86 1.72 7.99 -6.05
CA LEU A 86 0.49 7.64 -5.31
C LEU A 86 -0.44 6.75 -6.15
N ILE A 87 -0.59 7.06 -7.44
CA ILE A 87 -1.40 6.27 -8.38
C ILE A 87 -0.79 4.88 -8.58
N ASP A 88 0.54 4.77 -8.72
CA ASP A 88 1.24 3.50 -8.84
C ASP A 88 1.04 2.64 -7.58
N GLY A 89 1.08 3.25 -6.40
CA GLY A 89 0.75 2.59 -5.13
C GLY A 89 -0.67 2.01 -5.11
N ILE A 90 -1.67 2.74 -5.63
CA ILE A 90 -3.06 2.28 -5.75
C ILE A 90 -3.17 1.14 -6.78
N LEU A 91 -2.51 1.28 -7.93
CA LEU A 91 -2.52 0.27 -8.98
C LEU A 91 -1.83 -1.02 -8.53
N GLY A 92 -0.70 -0.92 -7.83
CA GLY A 92 0.02 -2.07 -7.27
C GLY A 92 -0.70 -2.76 -6.11
N SER A 93 -1.67 -2.09 -5.49
CA SER A 93 -2.38 -2.61 -4.32
C SER A 93 -3.31 -3.77 -4.67
N LYS A 94 -3.12 -4.90 -3.98
CA LYS A 94 -3.95 -6.11 -4.15
C LYS A 94 -5.15 -6.19 -3.20
N HIS A 95 -5.23 -5.28 -2.24
CA HIS A 95 -6.27 -5.27 -1.21
C HIS A 95 -7.40 -4.28 -1.48
N ILE A 96 -7.29 -3.46 -2.51
CA ILE A 96 -8.31 -2.51 -2.96
C ILE A 96 -9.03 -3.10 -4.17
N THR A 97 -10.36 -3.03 -4.21
CA THR A 97 -11.12 -3.48 -5.38
C THR A 97 -10.81 -2.64 -6.62
N ALA A 98 -10.97 -3.19 -7.82
CA ALA A 98 -10.75 -2.46 -9.07
C ALA A 98 -11.61 -1.19 -9.16
N LYS A 99 -12.87 -1.25 -8.69
CA LYS A 99 -13.77 -0.09 -8.62
C LYS A 99 -13.22 1.00 -7.71
N HIS A 100 -12.86 0.67 -6.46
CA HIS A 100 -12.30 1.65 -5.52
C HIS A 100 -10.96 2.22 -6.01
N SER A 101 -10.11 1.42 -6.67
CA SER A 101 -8.87 1.91 -7.28
C SER A 101 -9.16 2.99 -8.31
N LYS A 102 -10.12 2.74 -9.21
CA LYS A 102 -10.53 3.72 -10.21
C LYS A 102 -11.05 5.01 -9.57
N ASP A 103 -11.95 4.89 -8.59
CA ASP A 103 -12.53 6.05 -7.90
C ASP A 103 -11.46 6.88 -7.15
N LEU A 104 -10.44 6.23 -6.56
CA LEU A 104 -9.32 6.90 -5.90
C LEU A 104 -8.42 7.62 -6.92
N ILE A 105 -8.09 6.95 -8.03
CA ILE A 105 -7.28 7.54 -9.11
C ILE A 105 -7.98 8.75 -9.73
N ASP A 106 -9.28 8.65 -10.00
CA ASP A 106 -10.07 9.77 -10.52
C ASP A 106 -10.05 10.97 -9.56
N ARG A 107 -10.13 10.74 -8.25
CA ARG A 107 -10.00 11.81 -7.23
C ARG A 107 -8.60 12.40 -7.19
N LEU A 108 -7.54 11.61 -7.25
CA LEU A 108 -6.16 12.09 -7.31
C LEU A 108 -5.92 12.92 -8.58
N CYS A 109 -6.39 12.46 -9.73
CA CYS A 109 -6.32 13.23 -10.97
C CYS A 109 -7.06 14.58 -10.87
N GLY A 110 -8.12 14.67 -10.04
CA GLY A 110 -8.86 15.90 -9.79
C GLY A 110 -8.11 16.93 -8.90
N ILE A 111 -7.00 16.53 -8.26
CA ILE A 111 -6.15 17.44 -7.49
C ILE A 111 -5.22 18.25 -8.40
N SER A 112 -4.77 17.68 -9.53
CA SER A 112 -3.96 18.34 -10.55
C SER A 112 -4.81 18.91 -11.70
N ASN A 113 -4.20 19.13 -12.85
CA ASN A 113 -4.83 19.72 -14.02
C ASN A 113 -5.24 18.68 -15.08
N ILE A 114 -5.88 19.15 -16.15
CA ILE A 114 -6.32 18.28 -17.24
C ILE A 114 -5.19 17.59 -17.99
N TYR A 115 -4.00 18.19 -18.01
CA TYR A 115 -2.82 17.67 -18.70
C TYR A 115 -2.27 16.46 -17.96
N PHE A 116 -2.16 16.54 -16.64
CA PHE A 116 -1.80 15.40 -15.79
C PHE A 116 -2.79 14.24 -15.97
N ARG A 117 -4.10 14.54 -15.95
CA ARG A 117 -5.14 13.52 -16.15
C ARG A 117 -4.99 12.79 -17.50
N SER A 118 -4.53 13.48 -18.53
CA SER A 118 -4.31 12.85 -19.84
C SER A 118 -3.08 11.93 -19.85
N SER A 119 -2.03 12.25 -19.08
CA SER A 119 -0.82 11.45 -19.00
C SER A 119 -1.04 10.12 -18.24
N VAL A 120 -1.91 10.12 -17.24
CA VAL A 120 -2.23 8.92 -16.43
C VAL A 120 -2.99 7.85 -17.23
N LYS A 121 -3.65 8.19 -18.33
CA LYS A 121 -4.37 7.21 -19.18
C LYS A 121 -3.50 6.10 -19.75
N HIS A 122 -2.19 6.27 -19.77
CA HIS A 122 -1.24 5.29 -20.29
C HIS A 122 -0.70 4.33 -19.21
N ILE A 123 -1.06 4.53 -17.95
CA ILE A 123 -0.62 3.66 -16.85
C ILE A 123 -1.61 2.53 -16.67
N HIS A 124 -1.15 1.32 -16.89
CA HIS A 124 -1.95 0.10 -16.72
C HIS A 124 -1.31 -0.79 -15.65
N SER A 125 -2.13 -1.29 -14.72
CA SER A 125 -1.69 -2.32 -13.78
C SER A 125 -1.82 -3.70 -14.39
N VAL A 126 -0.74 -4.47 -14.36
CA VAL A 126 -0.77 -5.91 -14.69
C VAL A 126 -1.52 -6.70 -13.61
N ASN A 127 -1.80 -6.08 -12.46
CA ASN A 127 -2.37 -6.74 -11.27
C ASN A 127 -3.89 -6.61 -11.12
N ASP A 128 -4.62 -6.04 -12.09
CA ASP A 128 -6.09 -5.85 -11.97
C ASP A 128 -6.86 -7.15 -11.72
N TRP A 129 -6.35 -8.26 -12.21
CA TRP A 129 -6.93 -9.61 -12.04
C TRP A 129 -6.66 -10.25 -10.69
N SER A 130 -5.75 -9.67 -9.87
CA SER A 130 -5.41 -10.18 -8.53
C SER A 130 -5.96 -9.31 -7.39
N LYS A 131 -6.78 -8.30 -7.72
CA LYS A 131 -7.43 -7.46 -6.72
C LYS A 131 -8.52 -8.23 -5.98
N THR A 132 -8.78 -7.83 -4.73
CA THR A 132 -9.84 -8.41 -3.93
C THR A 132 -11.23 -7.95 -4.40
N ASP A 133 -12.24 -8.79 -4.20
CA ASP A 133 -13.65 -8.40 -4.36
C ASP A 133 -14.27 -7.88 -3.04
N ASN A 134 -13.52 -7.91 -1.93
CA ASN A 134 -14.01 -7.47 -0.63
C ASN A 134 -14.09 -5.95 -0.57
N GLN A 135 -15.30 -5.42 -0.54
CA GLN A 135 -15.60 -3.98 -0.46
C GLN A 135 -15.49 -3.41 0.97
N ALA A 136 -15.39 -4.26 1.99
CA ALA A 136 -15.39 -3.84 3.39
C ALA A 136 -14.02 -3.33 3.88
N LEU A 137 -12.98 -3.32 3.04
CA LEU A 137 -11.63 -3.00 3.47
C LEU A 137 -11.53 -1.68 4.24
N PHE A 138 -12.03 -0.58 3.66
CA PHE A 138 -11.92 0.74 4.29
C PHE A 138 -12.70 0.81 5.59
N TYR A 139 -13.88 0.23 5.62
CA TYR A 139 -14.69 0.12 6.85
C TYR A 139 -13.97 -0.73 7.91
N ASN A 140 -13.35 -1.84 7.51
CA ASN A 140 -12.57 -2.68 8.42
C ASN A 140 -11.37 -1.94 9.00
N ILE A 141 -10.68 -1.10 8.21
CA ILE A 141 -9.57 -0.27 8.69
C ILE A 141 -10.05 0.68 9.80
N GLU A 142 -11.16 1.40 9.57
CA GLU A 142 -11.72 2.33 10.55
C GLU A 142 -12.14 1.62 11.85
N LEU A 143 -12.75 0.43 11.75
CA LEU A 143 -13.10 -0.38 12.91
C LEU A 143 -11.89 -0.89 13.68
N ILE A 144 -10.83 -1.31 12.98
CA ILE A 144 -9.58 -1.76 13.61
C ILE A 144 -8.93 -0.61 14.38
N ASP A 145 -8.79 0.56 13.75
CA ASP A 145 -8.21 1.74 14.40
C ASP A 145 -9.03 2.13 15.64
N SER A 146 -10.35 2.17 15.52
CA SER A 146 -11.24 2.46 16.65
C SER A 146 -11.13 1.43 17.78
N ALA A 147 -11.03 0.14 17.45
CA ALA A 147 -10.89 -0.93 18.44
C ALA A 147 -9.55 -0.87 19.18
N ILE A 148 -8.47 -0.57 18.46
CA ILE A 148 -7.13 -0.38 19.05
C ILE A 148 -7.13 0.81 19.99
N GLU A 149 -7.65 1.96 19.55
CA GLU A 149 -7.69 3.20 20.32
C GLU A 149 -8.54 3.06 21.59
N GLN A 150 -9.69 2.41 21.51
CA GLN A 150 -10.60 2.20 22.63
C GLN A 150 -10.22 1.01 23.53
N GLY A 151 -9.32 0.15 23.07
CA GLY A 151 -8.85 -1.03 23.80
C GLY A 151 -9.91 -2.13 23.89
N PHE A 152 -10.65 -2.37 22.80
CA PHE A 152 -11.67 -3.44 22.71
C PHE A 152 -11.25 -4.52 21.72
N GLN A 153 -11.78 -5.73 21.92
CA GLN A 153 -11.60 -6.84 20.99
C GLN A 153 -12.43 -6.63 19.72
N LEU A 154 -11.96 -7.27 18.65
CA LEU A 154 -12.69 -7.40 17.39
C LEU A 154 -13.30 -8.79 17.27
N HIS A 155 -14.48 -8.82 16.70
CA HIS A 155 -15.18 -10.02 16.27
C HIS A 155 -15.40 -9.97 14.76
N TYR A 156 -15.08 -11.04 14.02
CA TYR A 156 -15.27 -11.10 12.57
C TYR A 156 -15.27 -12.52 12.02
N ASP A 157 -15.75 -12.66 10.79
CA ASP A 157 -15.64 -13.87 10.01
C ASP A 157 -14.36 -13.85 9.18
N TYR A 158 -13.50 -14.87 9.36
CA TYR A 158 -12.33 -15.05 8.53
C TYR A 158 -12.60 -16.05 7.42
N ASN A 159 -12.28 -15.65 6.18
CA ASN A 159 -12.63 -16.38 4.97
C ASN A 159 -11.40 -16.95 4.27
N LYS A 160 -11.60 -18.03 3.50
CA LYS A 160 -10.63 -18.63 2.59
C LYS A 160 -11.24 -18.74 1.19
N TYR A 161 -10.40 -18.66 0.17
CA TYR A 161 -10.85 -18.90 -1.20
C TYR A 161 -11.11 -20.40 -1.42
N GLY A 162 -12.27 -20.70 -1.99
CA GLY A 162 -12.56 -22.02 -2.54
C GLY A 162 -12.02 -22.18 -3.96
N ILE A 163 -12.21 -23.36 -4.53
CA ILE A 163 -11.87 -23.67 -5.95
C ILE A 163 -12.70 -22.82 -6.94
N ASP A 164 -13.84 -22.33 -6.51
CA ASP A 164 -14.71 -21.39 -7.23
C ASP A 164 -14.19 -19.93 -7.22
N LYS A 165 -13.02 -19.72 -6.62
CA LYS A 165 -12.37 -18.40 -6.44
C LYS A 165 -13.17 -17.40 -5.59
N LYS A 166 -14.19 -17.86 -4.87
CA LYS A 166 -14.98 -17.04 -3.94
C LYS A 166 -14.52 -17.22 -2.51
N LEU A 167 -14.77 -16.20 -1.70
CA LEU A 167 -14.50 -16.27 -0.27
C LEU A 167 -15.60 -17.07 0.43
N HIS A 168 -15.19 -18.09 1.19
CA HIS A 168 -16.04 -18.90 2.04
C HIS A 168 -15.61 -18.75 3.49
N LYS A 169 -16.57 -18.62 4.39
CA LYS A 169 -16.32 -18.55 5.83
C LYS A 169 -15.57 -19.79 6.29
N SER A 170 -14.39 -19.59 6.85
CA SER A 170 -13.53 -20.64 7.40
C SER A 170 -13.70 -20.74 8.92
N SER A 171 -13.76 -19.60 9.60
CA SER A 171 -13.83 -19.53 11.05
C SER A 171 -14.37 -18.17 11.50
N GLN A 172 -14.87 -18.14 12.73
CA GLN A 172 -15.22 -16.93 13.44
C GLN A 172 -14.07 -16.60 14.40
N GLN A 173 -13.70 -15.35 14.48
CA GLN A 173 -12.53 -14.89 15.25
C GLN A 173 -12.94 -13.86 16.29
N TYR A 174 -12.36 -13.99 17.49
CA TYR A 174 -12.38 -13.02 18.57
C TYR A 174 -10.94 -12.72 18.92
N VAL A 175 -10.50 -11.49 18.68
CA VAL A 175 -9.08 -11.14 18.80
C VAL A 175 -8.88 -9.78 19.45
N SER A 176 -7.77 -9.63 20.13
CA SER A 176 -7.27 -8.34 20.63
C SER A 176 -6.37 -7.71 19.58
N PRO A 177 -6.80 -6.64 18.87
CA PRO A 177 -6.05 -6.02 17.79
C PRO A 177 -4.92 -5.14 18.34
N TYR A 178 -3.77 -5.09 17.62
CA TYR A 178 -2.64 -4.26 18.03
C TYR A 178 -2.07 -3.40 16.90
N LEU A 179 -2.05 -3.90 15.66
CA LEU A 179 -1.38 -3.21 14.56
C LEU A 179 -1.91 -3.67 13.21
N MET A 180 -1.97 -2.76 12.25
CA MET A 180 -2.12 -3.08 10.84
C MET A 180 -0.76 -3.02 10.14
N ILE A 181 -0.42 -4.06 9.38
CA ILE A 181 0.86 -4.19 8.69
C ILE A 181 0.61 -4.29 7.19
N LEU A 182 1.26 -3.41 6.42
CA LEU A 182 1.30 -3.54 4.96
C LEU A 182 2.50 -4.39 4.56
N HIS A 183 2.26 -5.56 3.98
CA HIS A 183 3.29 -6.46 3.50
C HIS A 183 2.88 -7.09 2.17
N ASN A 184 3.80 -7.14 1.21
CA ASN A 184 3.56 -7.69 -0.14
C ASN A 184 2.24 -7.18 -0.76
N GLN A 185 2.02 -5.86 -0.71
CA GLN A 185 0.84 -5.18 -1.26
C GLN A 185 -0.49 -5.63 -0.62
N ARG A 186 -0.48 -6.17 0.61
CA ARG A 186 -1.66 -6.59 1.36
C ARG A 186 -1.59 -6.10 2.80
N TYR A 187 -2.75 -5.72 3.35
CA TYR A 187 -2.87 -5.42 4.77
C TYR A 187 -3.12 -6.68 5.58
N TYR A 188 -2.41 -6.75 6.71
CA TYR A 188 -2.56 -7.77 7.72
C TYR A 188 -2.91 -7.12 9.06
N LEU A 189 -3.88 -7.69 9.75
CA LEU A 189 -4.17 -7.40 11.15
C LEU A 189 -3.27 -8.29 12.02
N MET A 190 -2.38 -7.68 12.80
CA MET A 190 -1.67 -8.33 13.88
C MET A 190 -2.55 -8.28 15.13
N ALA A 191 -2.94 -9.42 15.64
CA ALA A 191 -3.83 -9.53 16.78
C ALA A 191 -3.53 -10.77 17.63
N TYR A 192 -3.90 -10.75 18.90
CA TYR A 192 -3.83 -11.92 19.76
C TYR A 192 -5.16 -12.65 19.78
N SER A 193 -5.12 -13.95 19.48
CA SER A 193 -6.27 -14.82 19.54
C SER A 193 -6.37 -15.44 20.94
N GLU A 194 -7.45 -15.12 21.65
CA GLU A 194 -7.76 -15.73 22.95
C GLU A 194 -8.01 -17.23 22.86
N TYR A 195 -8.50 -17.68 21.70
CA TYR A 195 -8.78 -19.10 21.48
C TYR A 195 -7.48 -19.89 21.26
N TRP A 196 -6.61 -19.43 20.34
CA TRP A 196 -5.38 -20.10 19.99
C TRP A 196 -4.22 -19.79 20.97
N LYS A 197 -4.40 -18.79 21.85
CA LYS A 197 -3.37 -18.31 22.80
C LYS A 197 -2.06 -17.92 22.12
N ASN A 198 -2.15 -17.38 20.89
CA ASN A 198 -1.00 -16.94 20.12
C ASN A 198 -1.31 -15.68 19.33
N MET A 199 -0.24 -15.05 18.80
CA MET A 199 -0.35 -13.97 17.85
C MET A 199 -0.77 -14.50 16.49
N VAL A 200 -1.70 -13.80 15.82
CA VAL A 200 -2.20 -14.12 14.48
C VAL A 200 -2.01 -12.95 13.54
N PHE A 201 -1.81 -13.25 12.26
CA PHE A 201 -1.68 -12.26 11.18
C PHE A 201 -2.75 -12.54 10.14
N HIS A 202 -3.87 -11.86 10.25
CA HIS A 202 -5.02 -12.07 9.37
C HIS A 202 -5.06 -11.04 8.27
N ARG A 203 -5.19 -11.49 7.02
CA ARG A 203 -5.32 -10.60 5.85
C ARG A 203 -6.66 -9.88 5.90
N LEU A 204 -6.65 -8.55 5.77
CA LEU A 204 -7.85 -7.73 5.84
C LEU A 204 -8.83 -8.02 4.70
N ASP A 205 -8.34 -8.33 3.51
CA ASP A 205 -9.17 -8.66 2.35
C ASP A 205 -9.95 -9.98 2.51
N ARG A 206 -9.63 -10.78 3.54
CA ARG A 206 -10.33 -12.01 3.90
C ARG A 206 -11.27 -11.85 5.10
N ILE A 207 -11.40 -10.65 5.63
CA ILE A 207 -12.23 -10.38 6.80
C ILE A 207 -13.56 -9.78 6.36
N THR A 208 -14.67 -10.37 6.85
CA THR A 208 -16.03 -9.87 6.64
C THR A 208 -16.79 -9.85 7.96
N ASN A 209 -17.89 -9.09 8.02
CA ASN A 209 -18.75 -8.99 9.21
C ASN A 209 -17.96 -8.63 10.47
N MET A 210 -17.07 -7.61 10.35
CA MET A 210 -16.28 -7.14 11.48
C MET A 210 -17.09 -6.21 12.36
N GLU A 211 -16.96 -6.42 13.67
CA GLU A 211 -17.60 -5.63 14.71
C GLU A 211 -16.64 -5.43 15.88
N ILE A 212 -16.78 -4.31 16.60
CA ILE A 212 -16.09 -4.08 17.87
C ILE A 212 -16.89 -4.79 18.96
N SER A 213 -16.22 -5.66 19.71
CA SER A 213 -16.81 -6.37 20.84
C SER A 213 -16.88 -5.46 22.09
N ASP A 214 -17.73 -5.81 23.02
CA ASP A 214 -17.78 -5.20 24.38
C ASP A 214 -16.65 -5.67 25.31
N ARG A 215 -15.85 -6.66 24.88
CA ARG A 215 -14.75 -7.22 25.64
C ARG A 215 -13.49 -6.36 25.50
N LYS A 216 -12.79 -6.14 26.63
CA LYS A 216 -11.51 -5.45 26.61
C LYS A 216 -10.43 -6.30 25.95
N SER A 217 -9.55 -5.65 25.18
CA SER A 217 -8.37 -6.28 24.60
C SER A 217 -7.39 -6.72 25.68
N THR A 218 -6.78 -7.88 25.46
CA THR A 218 -5.62 -8.32 26.24
C THR A 218 -4.47 -7.36 26.01
N PRO A 219 -3.83 -6.80 27.07
CA PRO A 219 -2.67 -5.91 26.90
C PRO A 219 -1.54 -6.63 26.19
N ILE A 220 -0.89 -6.02 25.19
CA ILE A 220 0.17 -6.63 24.38
C ILE A 220 1.32 -7.17 25.26
N ARG A 221 1.67 -6.46 26.34
CA ARG A 221 2.77 -6.85 27.24
C ARG A 221 2.46 -8.09 28.11
N SER A 222 1.21 -8.52 28.16
CA SER A 222 0.83 -9.78 28.82
C SER A 222 0.84 -10.98 27.87
N VAL A 223 1.13 -10.75 26.58
CA VAL A 223 1.27 -11.80 25.58
C VAL A 223 2.69 -12.31 25.54
N GLN A 224 2.86 -13.62 25.61
CA GLN A 224 4.16 -14.28 25.60
C GLN A 224 4.97 -13.87 24.35
N GLY A 225 6.22 -13.46 24.55
CA GLY A 225 7.12 -12.98 23.52
C GLY A 225 6.95 -11.49 23.16
N TYR A 226 6.00 -10.79 23.81
CA TYR A 226 5.73 -9.36 23.61
C TYR A 226 5.76 -8.55 24.90
N GLU A 227 6.44 -9.05 25.93
CA GLU A 227 6.52 -8.43 27.28
C GLU A 227 7.11 -7.02 27.23
N HIS A 228 7.96 -6.74 26.23
CA HIS A 228 8.58 -5.44 25.99
C HIS A 228 7.84 -4.59 24.92
N GLY A 229 6.69 -5.07 24.43
CA GLY A 229 5.93 -4.46 23.35
C GLY A 229 6.30 -4.99 21.97
N ILE A 230 5.85 -4.29 20.92
CA ILE A 230 6.08 -4.68 19.52
C ILE A 230 7.47 -4.19 19.08
N ASP A 231 8.30 -5.11 18.63
CA ASP A 231 9.56 -4.80 17.95
C ASP A 231 9.31 -4.70 16.44
N TYR A 232 9.15 -3.47 15.96
CA TYR A 232 8.85 -3.19 14.54
C TYR A 232 9.96 -3.67 13.59
N LYS A 233 11.22 -3.69 14.03
CA LYS A 233 12.34 -4.21 13.22
C LYS A 233 12.22 -5.71 13.01
N LYS A 234 11.84 -6.43 14.04
CA LYS A 234 11.60 -7.89 13.93
C LYS A 234 10.45 -8.21 12.98
N LEU A 235 9.38 -7.40 12.97
CA LEU A 235 8.24 -7.64 12.09
C LEU A 235 8.60 -7.50 10.60
N THR A 236 9.50 -6.58 10.25
CA THR A 236 9.86 -6.33 8.84
C THR A 236 10.90 -7.31 8.32
N THR A 237 11.88 -7.71 9.13
CA THR A 237 13.03 -8.49 8.67
C THR A 237 12.86 -10.00 8.84
N SER A 238 11.97 -10.45 9.73
CA SER A 238 11.90 -11.87 10.12
C SER A 238 10.71 -12.63 9.53
N MET A 239 9.81 -11.98 8.80
CA MET A 239 8.57 -12.61 8.34
C MET A 239 8.33 -12.48 6.83
N PRO A 240 9.13 -13.12 5.95
CA PRO A 240 8.92 -13.04 4.50
C PRO A 240 7.51 -13.45 4.05
N TYR A 241 6.84 -14.33 4.82
CA TYR A 241 5.51 -14.86 4.52
C TYR A 241 4.46 -14.62 5.60
N MET A 242 4.76 -13.76 6.61
CA MET A 242 3.86 -13.46 7.73
C MET A 242 3.43 -14.70 8.52
N PHE A 243 4.36 -15.61 8.79
CA PHE A 243 4.18 -16.72 9.72
C PHE A 243 4.37 -16.26 11.17
N SER A 244 3.75 -16.97 12.10
CA SER A 244 3.72 -16.61 13.53
C SER A 244 4.76 -17.32 14.38
N ASP A 245 5.65 -18.13 13.79
CA ASP A 245 6.74 -18.80 14.52
C ASP A 245 7.87 -17.83 14.86
N GLU A 246 8.60 -18.17 15.92
CA GLU A 246 9.69 -17.31 16.38
C GLU A 246 10.88 -17.33 15.41
N PRO A 247 11.39 -16.14 15.01
CA PRO A 247 12.57 -16.08 14.17
C PRO A 247 13.81 -16.56 14.87
N GLU A 248 14.54 -17.48 14.23
CA GLU A 248 15.82 -17.99 14.68
C GLU A 248 16.95 -17.72 13.67
N LYS A 249 18.19 -17.94 14.10
CA LYS A 249 19.35 -17.78 13.21
C LYS A 249 19.38 -18.93 12.23
N VAL A 250 19.29 -18.62 10.93
CA VAL A 250 19.42 -19.57 9.82
C VAL A 250 20.72 -19.33 9.08
N GLU A 251 21.48 -20.40 8.80
CA GLU A 251 22.67 -20.37 7.96
C GLU A 251 22.48 -21.28 6.76
N PHE A 252 22.85 -20.77 5.60
CA PHE A 252 22.77 -21.51 4.34
C PHE A 252 23.90 -21.11 3.38
N ILE A 253 24.21 -21.98 2.44
CA ILE A 253 25.06 -21.69 1.29
C ILE A 253 24.15 -21.36 0.12
N ALA A 254 24.50 -20.35 -0.63
CA ALA A 254 23.82 -19.96 -1.85
C ALA A 254 24.78 -19.73 -3.00
N ASP A 255 24.34 -19.95 -4.21
CA ASP A 255 25.10 -19.56 -5.39
C ASP A 255 25.18 -18.03 -5.48
N ALA A 256 26.33 -17.49 -5.86
CA ALA A 256 26.57 -16.05 -5.89
C ALA A 256 25.64 -15.31 -6.87
N CYS A 257 25.11 -15.99 -7.87
CA CYS A 257 24.19 -15.41 -8.86
C CYS A 257 22.83 -14.99 -8.30
N ILE A 258 22.42 -15.45 -7.07
CA ILE A 258 21.16 -15.08 -6.44
C ILE A 258 21.31 -14.11 -5.26
N VAL A 259 22.48 -13.46 -5.12
CA VAL A 259 22.72 -12.52 -4.01
C VAL A 259 21.71 -11.36 -4.02
N ASP A 260 21.35 -10.83 -5.18
CA ASP A 260 20.35 -9.77 -5.31
C ASP A 260 19.00 -10.22 -4.73
N GLN A 261 18.54 -11.43 -5.09
CA GLN A 261 17.29 -12.00 -4.58
C GLN A 261 17.33 -12.20 -3.06
N ILE A 262 18.50 -12.58 -2.51
CA ILE A 262 18.66 -12.72 -1.06
C ILE A 262 18.52 -11.36 -0.37
N VAL A 263 19.13 -10.32 -0.92
CA VAL A 263 19.00 -8.95 -0.38
C VAL A 263 17.57 -8.44 -0.50
N ASP A 264 16.90 -8.69 -1.64
CA ASP A 264 15.51 -8.30 -1.87
C ASP A 264 14.54 -8.96 -0.86
N TRP A 265 14.78 -10.22 -0.48
CA TRP A 265 13.93 -10.95 0.45
C TRP A 265 14.20 -10.65 1.93
N PHE A 266 15.47 -10.53 2.31
CA PHE A 266 15.88 -10.45 3.71
C PHE A 266 16.43 -9.07 4.11
N GLY A 267 16.59 -8.15 3.16
CA GLY A 267 17.07 -6.80 3.41
C GLY A 267 18.57 -6.72 3.70
N ASN A 268 19.01 -5.54 4.11
CA ASN A 268 20.44 -5.23 4.28
C ASN A 268 21.09 -5.82 5.55
N GLU A 269 20.30 -6.44 6.43
CA GLU A 269 20.83 -7.05 7.68
C GLU A 269 21.40 -8.47 7.47
N VAL A 270 21.30 -8.99 6.24
CA VAL A 270 21.88 -10.28 5.85
C VAL A 270 23.40 -10.22 5.92
N LYS A 271 24.01 -11.24 6.51
CA LYS A 271 25.46 -11.35 6.60
C LYS A 271 25.97 -12.37 5.59
N PHE A 272 26.86 -11.90 4.72
CA PHE A 272 27.56 -12.72 3.75
C PHE A 272 28.97 -13.04 4.23
N THR A 273 29.40 -14.28 4.04
CA THR A 273 30.78 -14.73 4.29
C THR A 273 31.28 -15.47 3.05
N LYS A 274 32.49 -15.17 2.62
CA LYS A 274 33.12 -15.87 1.49
C LYS A 274 33.32 -17.34 1.84
N THR A 275 33.17 -18.20 0.84
CA THR A 275 33.54 -19.61 0.88
C THR A 275 34.82 -19.85 0.08
N ASP A 276 35.39 -21.05 0.14
CA ASP A 276 36.53 -21.43 -0.69
C ASP A 276 36.17 -21.53 -2.18
N ASP A 277 34.89 -21.70 -2.49
CA ASP A 277 34.32 -21.68 -3.84
C ASP A 277 33.81 -20.27 -4.15
N GLU A 278 34.44 -19.55 -5.06
CA GLU A 278 34.06 -18.19 -5.46
C GLU A 278 32.68 -18.09 -6.09
N THR A 279 32.12 -19.20 -6.54
CA THR A 279 30.76 -19.24 -7.09
C THR A 279 29.68 -19.32 -6.00
N LYS A 280 30.09 -19.46 -4.72
CA LYS A 280 29.18 -19.64 -3.59
C LYS A 280 29.46 -18.64 -2.48
N VAL A 281 28.41 -18.34 -1.72
CA VAL A 281 28.46 -17.50 -0.52
C VAL A 281 27.78 -18.20 0.65
N LYS A 282 28.37 -18.07 1.84
CA LYS A 282 27.68 -18.46 3.08
C LYS A 282 26.87 -17.28 3.59
N VAL A 283 25.61 -17.52 3.88
CA VAL A 283 24.63 -16.51 4.31
C VAL A 283 24.17 -16.81 5.71
N SER A 284 24.03 -15.78 6.53
CA SER A 284 23.41 -15.88 7.85
C SER A 284 22.32 -14.81 7.98
N VAL A 285 21.12 -15.25 8.33
CA VAL A 285 19.92 -14.42 8.46
C VAL A 285 19.15 -14.84 9.70
N LYS A 286 18.39 -13.90 10.28
CA LYS A 286 17.41 -14.22 11.32
C LYS A 286 16.03 -14.23 10.66
N ALA A 287 15.38 -15.40 10.58
CA ALA A 287 14.10 -15.58 9.92
C ALA A 287 13.25 -16.67 10.58
N SER A 288 11.94 -16.64 10.31
CA SER A 288 11.02 -17.70 10.67
C SER A 288 11.42 -19.01 9.97
N PRO A 289 11.58 -20.14 10.67
CA PRO A 289 11.88 -21.43 10.05
C PRO A 289 10.86 -21.85 9.01
N MET A 290 9.55 -21.63 9.26
CA MET A 290 8.50 -21.95 8.31
C MET A 290 8.61 -21.10 7.03
N ALA A 291 8.91 -19.82 7.18
CA ALA A 291 9.14 -18.92 6.04
C ALA A 291 10.37 -19.35 5.25
N MET A 292 11.45 -19.71 5.95
CA MET A 292 12.70 -20.19 5.33
C MET A 292 12.53 -21.50 4.59
N GLU A 293 11.73 -22.42 5.09
CA GLU A 293 11.42 -23.68 4.37
C GLU A 293 10.77 -23.37 3.01
N HIS A 294 9.73 -22.53 2.99
CA HIS A 294 9.06 -22.14 1.74
C HIS A 294 10.00 -21.42 0.78
N TRP A 295 10.81 -20.48 1.30
CA TRP A 295 11.76 -19.74 0.50
C TRP A 295 12.86 -20.64 -0.07
N ALA A 296 13.45 -21.52 0.75
CA ALA A 296 14.49 -22.45 0.31
C ALA A 296 13.97 -23.44 -0.73
N MET A 297 12.72 -23.90 -0.62
CA MET A 297 12.08 -24.75 -1.62
C MET A 297 11.88 -24.02 -2.96
N GLN A 298 11.59 -22.72 -2.94
CA GLN A 298 11.51 -21.90 -4.16
C GLN A 298 12.86 -21.78 -4.87
N TYR A 299 13.95 -21.68 -4.09
CA TYR A 299 15.31 -21.52 -4.58
C TYR A 299 16.16 -22.80 -4.42
N ILE A 300 15.51 -23.98 -4.42
CA ILE A 300 16.16 -25.27 -4.09
C ILE A 300 17.38 -25.60 -4.94
N ASN A 301 17.43 -25.13 -6.18
CA ASN A 301 18.54 -25.37 -7.08
C ASN A 301 19.78 -24.49 -6.75
N TYR A 302 19.62 -23.48 -5.94
CA TYR A 302 20.65 -22.46 -5.66
C TYR A 302 21.00 -22.34 -4.19
N VAL A 303 20.22 -22.99 -3.28
CA VAL A 303 20.33 -22.79 -1.84
C VAL A 303 20.42 -24.12 -1.10
N GLU A 304 21.38 -24.23 -0.21
CA GLU A 304 21.50 -25.34 0.73
C GLU A 304 21.47 -24.82 2.18
N VAL A 305 20.39 -25.09 2.92
CA VAL A 305 20.29 -24.75 4.34
C VAL A 305 21.18 -25.69 5.16
N ILE A 306 22.04 -25.07 6.01
CA ILE A 306 22.98 -25.80 6.87
C ILE A 306 22.44 -25.89 8.29
N SER A 307 21.91 -24.78 8.81
CA SER A 307 21.48 -24.63 10.19
C SER A 307 20.20 -23.79 10.25
N PRO A 308 19.24 -24.09 11.15
CA PRO A 308 19.27 -25.17 12.14
C PRO A 308 18.98 -26.56 11.54
N LYS A 309 19.41 -27.61 12.24
CA LYS A 309 19.27 -28.98 11.76
C LYS A 309 17.80 -29.38 11.51
N ALA A 310 16.90 -28.93 12.39
CA ALA A 310 15.47 -29.22 12.25
C ALA A 310 14.91 -28.68 10.91
N LEU A 311 15.23 -27.45 10.55
CA LEU A 311 14.83 -26.86 9.27
C LEU A 311 15.43 -27.62 8.07
N ARG A 312 16.73 -28.00 8.15
CA ARG A 312 17.37 -28.80 7.09
C ARG A 312 16.64 -30.14 6.88
N GLU A 313 16.30 -30.84 7.95
CA GLU A 313 15.56 -32.12 7.84
C GLU A 313 14.14 -31.93 7.33
N SER A 314 13.45 -30.86 7.70
CA SER A 314 12.13 -30.51 7.16
C SER A 314 12.18 -30.29 5.64
N ILE A 315 13.14 -29.48 5.17
CA ILE A 315 13.35 -29.24 3.73
C ILE A 315 13.65 -30.56 2.99
N LYS A 316 14.52 -31.40 3.56
CA LYS A 316 14.83 -32.72 2.97
C LYS A 316 13.59 -33.61 2.86
N ALA A 317 12.74 -33.61 3.89
CA ALA A 317 11.47 -34.35 3.85
C ALA A 317 10.53 -33.79 2.76
N SER A 318 10.45 -32.48 2.64
CA SER A 318 9.64 -31.80 1.61
C SER A 318 10.13 -32.10 0.20
N ILE A 319 11.46 -32.16 -0.05
CA ILE A 319 12.07 -32.57 -1.30
C ILE A 319 11.69 -34.01 -1.64
N ASN A 320 11.85 -34.94 -0.70
CA ASN A 320 11.51 -36.34 -0.90
C ASN A 320 10.02 -36.53 -1.21
N ASN A 321 9.14 -35.83 -0.50
CA ASN A 321 7.70 -35.85 -0.78
C ASN A 321 7.38 -35.28 -2.17
N GLY A 322 8.13 -34.26 -2.59
CA GLY A 322 8.04 -33.72 -3.94
C GLY A 322 8.44 -34.74 -4.99
N MET A 323 9.62 -35.36 -4.85
CA MET A 323 10.13 -36.38 -5.76
C MET A 323 9.14 -37.52 -5.93
N ASN A 324 8.54 -38.02 -4.84
CA ASN A 324 7.55 -39.11 -4.88
C ASN A 324 6.30 -38.76 -5.70
N LYS A 325 5.97 -37.48 -5.90
CA LYS A 325 4.84 -37.04 -6.72
C LYS A 325 5.16 -37.05 -8.23
N TYR A 326 6.43 -37.07 -8.59
CA TYR A 326 6.91 -37.08 -9.98
C TYR A 326 7.62 -38.37 -10.33
N SER A 327 7.64 -39.34 -9.42
CA SER A 327 8.08 -40.72 -9.70
C SER A 327 6.87 -41.51 -10.24
N ASP A 328 6.91 -41.90 -11.48
CA ASP A 328 5.91 -42.78 -12.15
C ASP A 328 5.92 -44.19 -11.55
#